data_9965481918f9a4ead6ffa84c4120cfc3
#
_entry.id   9965481918f9a4ead6ffa84c4120cfc3
#
_cell.length_a   1.000
_cell.length_b   1.000
_cell.length_c   1.000
_cell.angle_alpha   90.00
_cell.angle_beta   90.00
_cell.angle_gamma   90.00
#
_symmetry.space_group_name_H-M   'P 1'
#
loop_
_entity.id
_entity.type
_entity.pdbx_description
1 polymer ?
#
loop_
_entity_poly.entity_id
_entity_poly.type
_entity_poly.pdbx_seq_one_letter_code
_entity_poly.pdbx_strand_id
1 'polypeptide(L)'
;YLDLLTSTTTHNIWPMTKVGIKEYPLVEYLAGQLMLSDEDRLNALKEYFPNAKAEDWRLWQAGQRVQIIKRDEAAGGVLKLGTEIVAAQDGSIAGLLGASPGASTAAPIMLSVLQKVFKDKVATPEWQAKLHQIVPSYGTQLNNDPAKVAQEWAYTAKILELPTPPVIGQAAAPAAPAAEKAEAPKENAARDMAL
;
A
#
# COMPACT_ATOMS: atom_id res chain seq x y z
N TYR A 1 -19.09 8.00 -11.18
CA TYR A 1 -19.62 8.66 -9.97
C TYR A 1 -21.10 8.38 -9.71
N LEU A 2 -21.86 7.94 -10.71
CA LEU A 2 -23.28 7.55 -10.54
C LEU A 2 -23.42 6.31 -9.65
N ASP A 3 -22.43 5.44 -9.63
CA ASP A 3 -22.41 4.23 -8.80
C ASP A 3 -22.53 4.55 -7.30
N LEU A 4 -21.99 5.68 -6.85
CA LEU A 4 -22.11 6.12 -5.46
C LEU A 4 -23.57 6.43 -5.11
N LEU A 5 -24.30 7.08 -6.01
CA LEU A 5 -25.71 7.42 -5.80
C LEU A 5 -26.60 6.17 -5.85
N THR A 6 -26.33 5.28 -6.80
CA THR A 6 -27.12 4.05 -6.99
C THR A 6 -26.86 2.99 -5.91
N SER A 7 -25.68 3.01 -5.28
CA SER A 7 -25.32 2.10 -4.18
C SER A 7 -25.71 2.63 -2.79
N THR A 8 -26.24 3.85 -2.70
CA THR A 8 -26.66 4.43 -1.43
C THR A 8 -27.94 3.75 -0.93
N THR A 9 -27.90 3.26 0.30
CA THR A 9 -29.01 2.58 0.99
C THR A 9 -29.19 3.17 2.39
N THR A 10 -30.32 2.89 3.04
CA THR A 10 -30.56 3.28 4.44
C THR A 10 -29.52 2.66 5.40
N HIS A 11 -28.89 1.57 5.00
CA HIS A 11 -27.87 0.89 5.79
C HIS A 11 -26.51 1.59 5.76
N ASN A 12 -26.09 2.12 4.62
CA ASN A 12 -24.77 2.72 4.44
C ASN A 12 -24.74 4.24 4.55
N ILE A 13 -25.89 4.92 4.33
CA ILE A 13 -25.92 6.40 4.36
C ILE A 13 -25.53 6.97 5.71
N TRP A 14 -25.96 6.33 6.81
CA TRP A 14 -25.66 6.83 8.15
C TRP A 14 -24.18 6.75 8.49
N PRO A 15 -23.48 5.61 8.34
CA PRO A 15 -22.03 5.54 8.50
C PRO A 15 -21.27 6.53 7.61
N MET A 16 -21.68 6.69 6.34
CA MET A 16 -21.06 7.63 5.40
C MET A 16 -21.20 9.07 5.88
N THR A 17 -22.39 9.48 6.33
CA THR A 17 -22.64 10.82 6.87
C THR A 17 -21.79 11.08 8.11
N LYS A 18 -21.72 10.13 9.03
CA LYS A 18 -20.92 10.26 10.25
C LYS A 18 -19.43 10.42 9.95
N VAL A 19 -18.91 9.62 9.00
CA VAL A 19 -17.51 9.74 8.54
C VAL A 19 -17.29 11.08 7.84
N GLY A 20 -18.20 11.50 6.96
CA GLY A 20 -18.08 12.78 6.26
C GLY A 20 -18.00 13.99 7.21
N ILE A 21 -18.80 13.97 8.28
CA ILE A 21 -18.76 15.04 9.31
C ILE A 21 -17.47 14.96 10.13
N LYS A 22 -17.09 13.75 10.56
CA LYS A 22 -15.91 13.53 11.40
C LYS A 22 -14.61 13.87 10.67
N GLU A 23 -14.51 13.46 9.41
CA GLU A 23 -13.35 13.65 8.57
C GLU A 23 -13.53 14.82 7.59
N TYR A 24 -14.26 15.87 8.03
CA TYR A 24 -14.55 17.04 7.19
C TYR A 24 -13.31 17.66 6.54
N PRO A 25 -12.18 17.82 7.22
CA PRO A 25 -10.96 18.34 6.58
C PRO A 25 -10.48 17.48 5.40
N LEU A 26 -10.64 16.16 5.48
CA LEU A 26 -10.34 15.27 4.37
C LEU A 26 -11.32 15.44 3.21
N VAL A 27 -12.61 15.59 3.51
CA VAL A 27 -13.64 15.84 2.48
C VAL A 27 -13.38 17.17 1.76
N GLU A 28 -13.07 18.22 2.50
CA GLU A 28 -12.71 19.53 1.95
C GLU A 28 -11.47 19.46 1.07
N TYR A 29 -10.40 18.79 1.54
CA TYR A 29 -9.19 18.56 0.75
C TYR A 29 -9.48 17.81 -0.55
N LEU A 30 -10.23 16.72 -0.49
CA LEU A 30 -10.55 15.92 -1.68
C LEU A 30 -11.43 16.70 -2.68
N ALA A 31 -12.40 17.47 -2.17
CA ALA A 31 -13.20 18.35 -3.02
C ALA A 31 -12.33 19.42 -3.71
N GLY A 32 -11.41 20.02 -2.96
CA GLY A 32 -10.43 20.96 -3.50
C GLY A 32 -9.58 20.33 -4.61
N GLN A 33 -9.10 19.10 -4.42
CA GLN A 33 -8.31 18.39 -5.44
C GLN A 33 -9.10 18.13 -6.74
N LEU A 34 -10.39 17.88 -6.65
CA LEU A 34 -11.24 17.72 -7.83
C LEU A 34 -11.46 19.02 -8.61
N MET A 35 -11.36 20.17 -7.93
CA MET A 35 -11.60 21.49 -8.51
C MET A 35 -10.32 22.15 -9.07
N LEU A 36 -9.14 21.55 -8.88
CA LEU A 36 -7.87 22.07 -9.40
C LEU A 36 -7.91 22.21 -10.93
N SER A 37 -7.44 23.35 -11.41
CA SER A 37 -7.15 23.57 -12.83
C SER A 37 -5.85 22.84 -13.24
N ASP A 38 -5.58 22.75 -14.52
CA ASP A 38 -4.31 22.18 -15.02
C ASP A 38 -3.10 23.03 -14.61
N GLU A 39 -3.29 24.34 -14.49
CA GLU A 39 -2.28 25.27 -13.99
C GLU A 39 -1.97 25.01 -12.51
N ASP A 40 -2.99 24.83 -11.66
CA ASP A 40 -2.81 24.51 -10.25
C ASP A 40 -2.06 23.18 -10.06
N ARG A 41 -2.42 22.16 -10.84
CA ARG A 41 -1.73 20.86 -10.83
C ARG A 41 -0.26 20.98 -11.26
N LEU A 42 0.01 21.79 -12.30
CA LEU A 42 1.37 22.06 -12.72
C LEU A 42 2.17 22.80 -11.65
N ASN A 43 1.55 23.77 -10.97
CA ASN A 43 2.20 24.49 -9.89
C ASN A 43 2.52 23.61 -8.70
N ALA A 44 1.60 22.71 -8.31
CA ALA A 44 1.86 21.69 -7.29
C ALA A 44 3.01 20.73 -7.70
N LEU A 45 3.09 20.36 -8.97
CA LEU A 45 4.22 19.57 -9.49
C LEU A 45 5.55 20.32 -9.41
N LYS A 46 5.55 21.63 -9.70
CA LYS A 46 6.76 22.47 -9.65
C LYS A 46 7.35 22.63 -8.25
N GLU A 47 6.59 22.37 -7.20
CA GLU A 47 7.13 22.31 -5.83
C GLU A 47 8.18 21.20 -5.68
N TYR A 48 8.05 20.10 -6.43
CA TYR A 48 8.94 18.95 -6.41
C TYR A 48 9.86 18.88 -7.64
N PHE A 49 9.39 19.38 -8.77
CA PHE A 49 10.13 19.44 -10.02
C PHE A 49 10.06 20.85 -10.63
N PRO A 50 10.91 21.79 -10.19
CA PRO A 50 10.83 23.21 -10.57
C PRO A 50 10.87 23.48 -12.08
N ASN A 51 11.52 22.61 -12.85
CA ASN A 51 11.69 22.76 -14.31
C ASN A 51 10.53 22.13 -15.11
N ALA A 52 9.43 21.71 -14.46
CA ALA A 52 8.27 21.16 -15.16
C ALA A 52 7.67 22.18 -16.14
N LYS A 53 7.43 21.76 -17.37
CA LYS A 53 6.79 22.57 -18.43
C LYS A 53 5.42 21.98 -18.74
N ALA A 54 4.42 22.83 -18.96
CA ALA A 54 3.04 22.38 -19.20
C ALA A 54 2.92 21.43 -20.41
N GLU A 55 3.74 21.65 -21.42
CA GLU A 55 3.76 20.86 -22.67
C GLU A 55 4.20 19.39 -22.49
N ASP A 56 4.97 19.11 -21.41
CA ASP A 56 5.49 17.77 -21.13
C ASP A 56 4.54 16.93 -20.26
N TRP A 57 3.47 17.53 -19.73
CA TRP A 57 2.60 16.90 -18.75
C TRP A 57 1.15 16.94 -19.18
N ARG A 58 0.44 15.84 -18.88
CA ARG A 58 -1.02 15.75 -19.08
C ARG A 58 -1.65 15.01 -17.91
N LEU A 59 -2.88 15.38 -17.58
CA LEU A 59 -3.66 14.64 -16.61
C LEU A 59 -4.01 13.25 -17.18
N TRP A 60 -3.68 12.21 -16.43
CA TRP A 60 -4.03 10.84 -16.75
C TRP A 60 -4.83 10.21 -15.62
N GLN A 61 -5.96 9.60 -15.95
CA GLN A 61 -6.78 8.90 -14.96
C GLN A 61 -6.12 7.56 -14.61
N ALA A 62 -5.60 7.46 -13.38
CA ALA A 62 -4.87 6.27 -12.92
C ALA A 62 -5.78 5.10 -12.50
N GLY A 63 -7.03 5.34 -12.19
CA GLY A 63 -7.98 4.33 -11.72
C GLY A 63 -8.74 4.76 -10.46
N GLN A 64 -9.47 3.82 -9.88
CA GLN A 64 -10.27 4.04 -8.69
C GLN A 64 -9.73 3.26 -7.50
N ARG A 65 -9.80 3.87 -6.33
CA ARG A 65 -9.42 3.24 -5.07
C ARG A 65 -10.68 2.97 -4.25
N VAL A 66 -10.79 1.77 -3.71
CA VAL A 66 -11.83 1.43 -2.73
C VAL A 66 -11.42 1.93 -1.35
N GLN A 67 -12.28 2.73 -0.72
CA GLN A 67 -12.14 3.17 0.65
C GLN A 67 -13.27 2.59 1.48
N ILE A 68 -12.93 1.93 2.60
CA ILE A 68 -13.90 1.21 3.40
C ILE A 68 -14.43 2.11 4.52
N ILE A 69 -15.76 2.25 4.58
CA ILE A 69 -16.47 2.85 5.69
C ILE A 69 -17.20 1.73 6.42
N LYS A 70 -16.88 1.51 7.69
CA LYS A 70 -17.55 0.54 8.54
C LYS A 70 -18.56 1.20 9.45
N ARG A 71 -19.67 0.52 9.66
CA ARG A 71 -20.57 0.86 10.75
C ARG A 71 -19.89 0.56 12.08
N ASP A 72 -19.98 1.49 13.00
CA ASP A 72 -19.46 1.39 14.36
C ASP A 72 -20.55 1.78 15.34
N GLU A 73 -20.73 1.01 16.42
CA GLU A 73 -21.80 1.24 17.37
C GLU A 73 -21.65 2.55 18.16
N ALA A 74 -20.43 2.92 18.50
CA ALA A 74 -20.14 4.12 19.25
C ALA A 74 -20.04 5.37 18.37
N ALA A 75 -19.30 5.29 17.25
CA ALA A 75 -19.04 6.41 16.36
C ALA A 75 -20.05 6.54 15.22
N GLY A 76 -20.93 5.56 15.02
CA GLY A 76 -21.87 5.47 13.90
C GLY A 76 -21.23 5.07 12.59
N GLY A 77 -20.00 5.49 12.33
CA GLY A 77 -19.20 5.14 11.16
C GLY A 77 -17.73 5.43 11.39
N VAL A 78 -16.86 4.57 10.83
CA VAL A 78 -15.40 4.71 10.90
C VAL A 78 -14.79 4.50 9.53
N LEU A 79 -13.94 5.43 9.11
CA LEU A 79 -13.12 5.31 7.91
C LEU A 79 -11.94 4.36 8.20
N LYS A 80 -11.84 3.27 7.45
CA LYS A 80 -10.72 2.34 7.53
C LYS A 80 -9.70 2.67 6.44
N LEU A 81 -8.53 3.11 6.86
CA LEU A 81 -7.39 3.33 5.97
C LEU A 81 -6.59 2.03 5.83
N GLY A 82 -6.03 1.80 4.63
CA GLY A 82 -5.22 0.62 4.35
C GLY A 82 -6.04 -0.56 3.81
N THR A 83 -5.55 -1.76 4.05
CA THR A 83 -6.09 -2.99 3.53
C THR A 83 -6.86 -3.75 4.61
N GLU A 84 -7.99 -4.33 4.26
CA GLU A 84 -8.79 -5.15 5.14
C GLU A 84 -9.15 -6.50 4.51
N ILE A 85 -9.01 -7.56 5.29
CA ILE A 85 -9.42 -8.91 4.91
C ILE A 85 -10.82 -9.14 5.48
N VAL A 86 -11.80 -9.30 4.58
CA VAL A 86 -13.16 -9.72 4.92
C VAL A 86 -13.30 -11.18 4.55
N ALA A 87 -13.74 -12.00 5.49
CA ALA A 87 -13.95 -13.42 5.25
C ALA A 87 -15.30 -13.86 5.82
N ALA A 88 -15.93 -14.82 5.16
CA ALA A 88 -17.09 -15.49 5.70
C ALA A 88 -16.71 -16.24 7.00
N GLN A 89 -17.67 -16.42 7.90
CA GLN A 89 -17.42 -17.03 9.19
C GLN A 89 -16.97 -18.50 9.09
N ASP A 90 -17.44 -19.18 8.05
CA ASP A 90 -17.08 -20.56 7.73
C ASP A 90 -15.81 -20.68 6.88
N GLY A 91 -15.15 -19.57 6.53
CA GLY A 91 -13.95 -19.55 5.71
C GLY A 91 -14.17 -19.89 4.22
N SER A 92 -15.42 -20.03 3.77
CA SER A 92 -15.75 -20.42 2.38
C SER A 92 -15.37 -19.39 1.34
N ILE A 93 -15.34 -18.10 1.73
CA ILE A 93 -14.98 -16.99 0.87
C ILE A 93 -14.21 -15.95 1.66
N ALA A 94 -13.19 -15.36 1.04
CA ALA A 94 -12.50 -14.20 1.57
C ALA A 94 -12.24 -13.19 0.47
N GLY A 95 -12.31 -11.91 0.83
CA GLY A 95 -12.00 -10.79 -0.03
C GLY A 95 -10.96 -9.88 0.61
N LEU A 96 -10.07 -9.34 -0.21
CA LEU A 96 -9.12 -8.30 0.19
C LEU A 96 -9.67 -6.97 -0.29
N LEU A 97 -9.98 -6.08 0.64
CA LEU A 97 -10.51 -4.76 0.36
C LEU A 97 -9.50 -3.68 0.74
N GLY A 98 -9.59 -2.55 0.05
CA GLY A 98 -8.68 -1.43 0.25
C GLY A 98 -7.62 -1.35 -0.83
N ALA A 99 -6.64 -0.46 -0.61
CA ALA A 99 -5.61 -0.18 -1.59
C ALA A 99 -4.25 -0.08 -0.92
N SER A 100 -3.26 0.25 -1.69
CA SER A 100 -1.88 0.51 -1.29
C SER A 100 -1.56 0.62 0.21
N PRO A 101 -0.36 0.18 0.60
CA PRO A 101 0.66 -0.39 -0.26
C PRO A 101 0.40 -1.87 -0.53
N GLY A 102 0.26 -2.27 -1.81
CA GLY A 102 -0.04 -3.65 -2.20
C GLY A 102 1.21 -4.54 -2.24
N ALA A 103 2.19 -4.16 -3.05
CA ALA A 103 3.38 -4.98 -3.30
C ALA A 103 4.23 -5.20 -2.03
N SER A 104 4.51 -4.13 -1.29
CA SER A 104 5.34 -4.19 -0.07
C SER A 104 4.69 -4.94 1.10
N THR A 105 3.37 -5.08 1.10
CA THR A 105 2.62 -5.74 2.17
C THR A 105 1.97 -7.05 1.73
N ALA A 106 2.22 -7.51 0.50
CA ALA A 106 1.59 -8.71 -0.05
C ALA A 106 1.84 -9.96 0.81
N ALA A 107 3.09 -10.22 1.19
CA ALA A 107 3.43 -11.39 1.98
C ALA A 107 2.74 -11.41 3.37
N PRO A 108 2.84 -10.36 4.22
CA PRO A 108 2.13 -10.36 5.50
C PRO A 108 0.61 -10.37 5.35
N ILE A 109 0.06 -9.77 4.29
CA ILE A 109 -1.38 -9.84 4.02
C ILE A 109 -1.79 -11.29 3.70
N MET A 110 -1.04 -11.99 2.85
CA MET A 110 -1.35 -13.39 2.52
C MET A 110 -1.23 -14.30 3.73
N LEU A 111 -0.25 -14.11 4.60
CA LEU A 111 -0.18 -14.82 5.89
C LEU A 111 -1.40 -14.56 6.74
N SER A 112 -1.87 -13.32 6.81
CA SER A 112 -3.09 -12.95 7.53
C SER A 112 -4.35 -13.57 6.92
N VAL A 113 -4.43 -13.68 5.58
CA VAL A 113 -5.51 -14.41 4.89
C VAL A 113 -5.50 -15.88 5.28
N LEU A 114 -4.33 -16.55 5.25
CA LEU A 114 -4.20 -17.94 5.64
C LEU A 114 -4.66 -18.16 7.09
N GLN A 115 -4.22 -17.32 8.01
CA GLN A 115 -4.61 -17.39 9.42
C GLN A 115 -6.10 -17.19 9.64
N LYS A 116 -6.74 -16.35 8.83
CA LYS A 116 -8.17 -16.04 8.97
C LYS A 116 -9.07 -17.10 8.34
N VAL A 117 -8.69 -17.61 7.16
CA VAL A 117 -9.50 -18.55 6.36
C VAL A 117 -9.23 -20.01 6.75
N PHE A 118 -7.97 -20.35 6.99
CA PHE A 118 -7.55 -21.71 7.30
C PHE A 118 -7.08 -21.87 8.74
N LYS A 119 -7.78 -21.21 9.64
CA LYS A 119 -7.42 -21.10 11.07
C LYS A 119 -7.02 -22.46 11.70
N ASP A 120 -7.85 -23.49 11.50
CA ASP A 120 -7.64 -24.80 12.10
C ASP A 120 -6.42 -25.52 11.49
N LYS A 121 -6.21 -25.37 10.17
CA LYS A 121 -5.05 -25.94 9.48
C LYS A 121 -3.77 -25.23 9.87
N VAL A 122 -3.77 -23.90 9.89
CA VAL A 122 -2.60 -23.09 10.26
C VAL A 122 -2.14 -23.41 11.69
N ALA A 123 -3.04 -23.80 12.59
CA ALA A 123 -2.70 -24.19 13.96
C ALA A 123 -2.01 -25.56 14.06
N THR A 124 -2.02 -26.38 13.00
CA THR A 124 -1.38 -27.71 13.03
C THR A 124 0.15 -27.62 12.98
N PRO A 125 0.88 -28.56 13.63
CA PRO A 125 2.35 -28.56 13.60
C PRO A 125 2.93 -28.63 12.17
N GLU A 126 2.27 -29.36 11.28
CA GLU A 126 2.67 -29.50 9.87
C GLU A 126 2.67 -28.15 9.15
N TRP A 127 1.57 -27.37 9.28
CA TRP A 127 1.45 -26.06 8.68
C TRP A 127 2.41 -25.06 9.31
N GLN A 128 2.58 -25.12 10.64
CA GLN A 128 3.55 -24.25 11.34
C GLN A 128 4.98 -24.52 10.83
N ALA A 129 5.37 -25.77 10.71
CA ALA A 129 6.68 -26.14 10.17
C ALA A 129 6.85 -25.63 8.71
N LYS A 130 5.81 -25.77 7.88
CA LYS A 130 5.84 -25.28 6.51
C LYS A 130 5.91 -23.76 6.43
N LEU A 131 5.18 -23.04 7.26
CA LEU A 131 5.24 -21.58 7.33
C LEU A 131 6.62 -21.09 7.77
N HIS A 132 7.25 -21.70 8.76
CA HIS A 132 8.63 -21.39 9.16
C HIS A 132 9.66 -21.75 8.07
N GLN A 133 9.41 -22.77 7.27
CA GLN A 133 10.28 -23.10 6.13
C GLN A 133 10.22 -22.00 5.05
N ILE A 134 9.03 -21.43 4.79
CA ILE A 134 8.82 -20.39 3.78
C ILE A 134 9.25 -19.01 4.30
N VAL A 135 8.94 -18.73 5.55
CA VAL A 135 9.23 -17.46 6.24
C VAL A 135 9.91 -17.80 7.57
N PRO A 136 11.26 -17.86 7.63
CA PRO A 136 11.98 -18.27 8.84
C PRO A 136 11.63 -17.46 10.10
N SER A 137 11.35 -16.18 9.95
CA SER A 137 10.92 -15.28 11.04
C SER A 137 9.41 -15.31 11.33
N TYR A 138 8.66 -16.27 10.73
CA TYR A 138 7.21 -16.37 10.97
C TYR A 138 6.88 -16.42 12.47
N GLY A 139 5.94 -15.58 12.90
CA GLY A 139 5.55 -15.46 14.31
C GLY A 139 6.54 -14.73 15.22
N THR A 140 7.70 -14.30 14.70
CA THR A 140 8.71 -13.55 15.46
C THR A 140 8.46 -12.05 15.29
N GLN A 141 8.46 -11.30 16.39
CA GLN A 141 8.48 -9.84 16.34
C GLN A 141 9.93 -9.37 16.18
N LEU A 142 10.20 -8.69 15.06
CA LEU A 142 11.51 -8.13 14.77
C LEU A 142 11.69 -6.71 15.33
N ASN A 143 10.59 -6.01 15.61
CA ASN A 143 10.63 -4.69 16.23
C ASN A 143 11.31 -4.80 17.60
N ASN A 144 12.22 -3.93 17.90
CA ASN A 144 13.00 -3.89 19.14
C ASN A 144 14.06 -4.99 19.31
N ASP A 145 14.37 -5.78 18.27
CA ASP A 145 15.47 -6.75 18.27
C ASP A 145 16.41 -6.52 17.08
N PRO A 146 17.36 -5.54 17.18
CA PRO A 146 18.26 -5.21 16.08
C PRO A 146 19.13 -6.39 15.61
N ALA A 147 19.45 -7.32 16.50
CA ALA A 147 20.25 -8.49 16.17
C ALA A 147 19.48 -9.45 15.25
N LYS A 148 18.20 -9.72 15.56
CA LYS A 148 17.33 -10.52 14.68
C LYS A 148 17.06 -9.83 13.36
N VAL A 149 16.81 -8.53 13.36
CA VAL A 149 16.66 -7.74 12.12
C VAL A 149 17.90 -7.88 11.24
N ALA A 150 19.10 -7.74 11.80
CA ALA A 150 20.35 -7.88 11.06
C ALA A 150 20.51 -9.29 10.47
N GLN A 151 20.16 -10.33 11.24
CA GLN A 151 20.22 -11.72 10.81
C GLN A 151 19.25 -12.00 9.65
N GLU A 152 17.99 -11.57 9.76
CA GLU A 152 16.98 -11.73 8.71
C GLU A 152 17.36 -10.94 7.45
N TRP A 153 17.89 -9.74 7.63
CA TRP A 153 18.36 -8.93 6.51
C TRP A 153 19.53 -9.59 5.77
N ALA A 154 20.53 -10.10 6.51
CA ALA A 154 21.64 -10.82 5.90
C ALA A 154 21.18 -12.10 5.16
N TYR A 155 20.23 -12.83 5.74
CA TYR A 155 19.63 -14.01 5.11
C TYR A 155 18.90 -13.66 3.80
N THR A 156 18.02 -12.67 3.83
CA THR A 156 17.25 -12.25 2.65
C THR A 156 18.16 -11.63 1.58
N ALA A 157 19.14 -10.82 1.96
CA ALA A 157 20.11 -10.24 1.03
C ALA A 157 20.90 -11.32 0.30
N LYS A 158 21.31 -12.39 1.00
CA LYS A 158 22.00 -13.52 0.38
C LYS A 158 21.14 -14.26 -0.65
N ILE A 159 19.85 -14.48 -0.34
CA ILE A 159 18.93 -15.19 -1.26
C ILE A 159 18.62 -14.34 -2.49
N LEU A 160 18.46 -13.02 -2.30
CA LEU A 160 18.12 -12.07 -3.35
C LEU A 160 19.34 -11.53 -4.10
N GLU A 161 20.55 -12.02 -3.78
CA GLU A 161 21.83 -11.57 -4.36
C GLU A 161 22.00 -10.03 -4.26
N LEU A 162 21.54 -9.46 -3.13
CA LEU A 162 21.69 -8.05 -2.84
C LEU A 162 23.04 -7.77 -2.13
N PRO A 163 23.51 -6.51 -2.17
CA PRO A 163 24.68 -6.10 -1.39
C PRO A 163 24.54 -6.43 0.10
N THR A 164 25.62 -6.79 0.75
CA THR A 164 25.63 -7.06 2.19
C THR A 164 25.10 -5.84 2.95
N PRO A 165 24.08 -6.00 3.80
CA PRO A 165 23.52 -4.89 4.54
C PRO A 165 24.55 -4.29 5.51
N PRO A 166 24.51 -2.97 5.76
CA PRO A 166 25.37 -2.35 6.74
C PRO A 166 25.10 -2.91 8.14
N VAL A 167 26.13 -3.06 8.95
CA VAL A 167 25.96 -3.49 10.33
C VAL A 167 25.18 -2.43 11.10
N ILE A 168 24.04 -2.83 11.70
CA ILE A 168 23.20 -1.92 12.47
C ILE A 168 24.01 -1.39 13.65
N GLY A 169 24.21 -0.07 13.72
CA GLY A 169 24.99 0.61 14.77
C GLY A 169 26.37 1.10 14.33
N GLN A 170 26.86 0.76 13.14
CA GLN A 170 27.99 1.46 12.53
C GLN A 170 27.46 2.58 11.62
N ALA A 171 27.97 3.79 11.79
CA ALA A 171 27.71 4.89 10.86
C ALA A 171 28.05 4.41 9.45
N ALA A 172 27.11 4.55 8.51
CA ALA A 172 27.33 4.20 7.12
C ALA A 172 28.61 4.92 6.65
N ALA A 173 29.58 4.17 6.14
CA ALA A 173 30.67 4.77 5.40
C ALA A 173 30.07 5.62 4.28
N PRO A 174 30.61 6.82 3.99
CA PRO A 174 30.07 7.65 2.93
C PRO A 174 30.02 6.83 1.65
N ALA A 175 28.83 6.78 1.05
CA ALA A 175 28.61 6.07 -0.19
C ALA A 175 29.63 6.57 -1.21
N ALA A 176 30.38 5.64 -1.80
CA ALA A 176 31.24 5.98 -2.92
C ALA A 176 30.37 6.69 -3.99
N PRO A 177 30.86 7.76 -4.63
CA PRO A 177 30.07 8.48 -5.61
C PRO A 177 29.59 7.49 -6.67
N ALA A 178 28.29 7.46 -6.86
CA ALA A 178 27.65 6.61 -7.86
C ALA A 178 28.36 6.86 -9.19
N ALA A 179 28.93 5.81 -9.79
CA ALA A 179 29.56 5.91 -11.08
C ALA A 179 28.52 6.44 -12.08
N GLU A 180 28.79 7.63 -12.56
CA GLU A 180 28.05 8.31 -13.60
C GLU A 180 28.10 7.47 -14.88
N LYS A 181 27.05 6.72 -15.15
CA LYS A 181 26.69 6.18 -16.46
C LYS A 181 25.29 5.58 -16.40
N ALA A 182 24.28 6.43 -16.37
CA ALA A 182 23.03 6.11 -17.00
C ALA A 182 22.96 6.92 -18.30
N GLU A 183 23.31 6.28 -19.39
CA GLU A 183 23.05 6.77 -20.74
C GLU A 183 21.55 6.97 -20.88
N ALA A 184 21.12 8.15 -21.26
CA ALA A 184 19.71 8.48 -21.46
C ALA A 184 19.05 7.49 -22.43
N PRO A 185 17.82 7.04 -22.16
CA PRO A 185 17.10 6.18 -23.09
C PRO A 185 16.89 6.92 -24.42
N LYS A 186 17.30 6.30 -25.49
CA LYS A 186 17.09 6.81 -26.86
C LYS A 186 15.61 6.97 -27.15
N GLU A 187 15.22 8.06 -27.73
CA GLU A 187 13.90 8.64 -28.02
C GLU A 187 12.94 7.78 -28.89
N ASN A 188 13.04 6.46 -28.92
CA ASN A 188 12.22 5.64 -29.82
C ASN A 188 11.24 4.65 -29.14
N ALA A 189 11.13 4.64 -27.84
CA ALA A 189 10.21 3.70 -27.18
C ALA A 189 8.78 4.25 -26.90
N ALA A 190 8.55 5.54 -27.12
CA ALA A 190 7.27 6.18 -26.81
C ALA A 190 6.26 6.21 -27.99
N ARG A 191 6.62 5.72 -29.17
CA ARG A 191 5.74 5.75 -30.35
C ARG A 191 4.93 4.49 -30.60
N ASP A 192 5.29 3.36 -29.98
CA ASP A 192 4.63 2.07 -30.28
C ASP A 192 3.60 1.61 -29.25
N MET A 193 3.21 2.45 -28.29
CA MET A 193 2.14 2.13 -27.32
C MET A 193 0.87 3.00 -27.49
N ALA A 194 0.59 3.47 -28.70
CA ALA A 194 -0.65 4.16 -29.03
C ALA A 194 -1.35 3.40 -30.18
N LEU A 195 -2.03 2.30 -29.84
CA LEU A 195 -3.16 1.72 -30.53
C LEU A 195 -4.18 1.23 -29.52
#